data_f1c91d098c14f7007acfcf95498c3c8e
#
_entry.id   f1c91d098c14f7007acfcf95498c3c8e
#
_cell.length_a   1.000
_cell.length_b   1.000
_cell.length_c   1.000
_cell.angle_alpha   90.00
_cell.angle_beta   90.00
_cell.angle_gamma   90.00
#
_symmetry.space_group_name_H-M   'P 1'
#
loop_
_entity.id
_entity.type
_entity.pdbx_description
1 polymer ?
#
loop_
_entity_poly.entity_id
_entity_poly.type
_entity_poly.pdbx_seq_one_letter_code
_entity_poly.pdbx_strand_id
1 'polypeptide(L)'
;NRGMSPASAPNAIMVGSLGSDAQFKRSSFTNFGPRIDVFAPGSNILSTWGDPAVITGNLAGSGVIDAKYPGGGDWLYPISGTSMASPLVASVAAMVASARRTDRFSNDDLRAYLNNTSVYGDMTFDVGGGQFNDNSCRKDSPNKYLFTKNPRERVGNLQNKVGDRRSGAVFPRPKKLNAANGFPSGLLSTASQLEITKEWKNIVKDPTTTGLYQYTSELYIPTNEAGPTGYPVMICLHGNGGTGNVINDAIYSTLGDHIRVGPNGFFSSWNIVDENSIAPDIEYLRNLIKLLKTFTNVDSTRIRISGISNGAALACRAFVEIDDPAVDLIVPIVSQFHIHEVNNQTKFFMPTDHLDTTSAAGDYGYNVQKVPAVGRKILMMQNTNDNVIPYNGGSGVGIQFIGARLSTYRMAQAMGWVGGEQTNGETYQGDASTLLYRYNFNGNQNEIVHCASNGGHAINAKMISLFEEWVESDGQTITMTSPSNTYNINAGAVNANHYILSGTDRNGSVSGNDPVVTVQAGDTINFVVNAAGHPFYIKTSVTGGSSNQVSTGTITGTQGTTSGTLSWNTTGVSPGTYYYVCSFHVALGMYGSIVVT
;
A
#
# COMPACT_ATOMS: atom_id res chain seq x y z
N ASN A 1 27.28 -13.36 -23.32
CA ASN A 1 26.78 -14.45 -24.20
C ASN A 1 25.93 -13.93 -25.38
N ARG A 2 26.41 -12.89 -26.09
CA ARG A 2 25.76 -12.48 -27.33
C ARG A 2 25.97 -13.57 -28.38
N GLY A 3 24.88 -14.17 -28.84
CA GLY A 3 24.90 -15.08 -29.98
C GLY A 3 24.96 -16.60 -29.70
N MET A 4 24.94 -17.04 -28.45
CA MET A 4 24.87 -18.48 -28.13
C MET A 4 23.42 -18.94 -27.93
N SER A 5 22.97 -19.88 -28.72
CA SER A 5 21.71 -20.60 -28.51
C SER A 5 21.90 -21.62 -27.36
N PRO A 6 20.98 -21.75 -26.39
CA PRO A 6 19.67 -21.11 -26.26
C PRO A 6 19.70 -19.73 -25.53
N ALA A 7 20.85 -19.26 -25.09
CA ALA A 7 21.02 -18.03 -24.30
C ALA A 7 20.53 -16.74 -25.02
N SER A 8 20.48 -16.77 -26.35
CA SER A 8 19.94 -15.68 -27.16
C SER A 8 18.44 -15.73 -27.39
N ALA A 9 17.75 -16.78 -26.96
CA ALA A 9 16.31 -16.92 -27.15
C ALA A 9 15.56 -15.82 -26.35
N PRO A 10 14.63 -15.08 -26.97
CA PRO A 10 13.96 -13.95 -26.33
C PRO A 10 13.23 -14.32 -25.03
N ASN A 11 12.69 -15.53 -24.98
CA ASN A 11 11.87 -16.02 -23.87
C ASN A 11 12.64 -16.87 -22.86
N ALA A 12 13.96 -17.08 -23.01
CA ALA A 12 14.74 -17.82 -22.03
C ALA A 12 14.96 -16.97 -20.75
N ILE A 13 14.85 -17.60 -19.59
CA ILE A 13 15.28 -17.02 -18.32
C ILE A 13 16.78 -17.28 -18.16
N MET A 14 17.55 -16.23 -18.05
CA MET A 14 19.01 -16.31 -17.93
C MET A 14 19.42 -16.27 -16.47
N VAL A 15 20.09 -17.31 -16.00
CA VAL A 15 20.49 -17.50 -14.62
C VAL A 15 22.01 -17.38 -14.48
N GLY A 16 22.46 -16.48 -13.61
CA GLY A 16 23.83 -16.39 -13.14
C GLY A 16 24.08 -17.24 -11.89
N SER A 17 25.34 -17.52 -11.57
CA SER A 17 25.72 -18.31 -10.41
C SER A 17 26.25 -17.44 -9.26
N LEU A 18 25.74 -17.71 -8.05
CA LEU A 18 26.32 -17.20 -6.79
C LEU A 18 27.33 -18.17 -6.22
N GLY A 19 28.31 -17.63 -5.53
CA GLY A 19 29.26 -18.37 -4.71
C GLY A 19 28.62 -19.00 -3.48
N SER A 20 29.39 -19.85 -2.81
CA SER A 20 28.95 -20.56 -1.59
C SER A 20 29.18 -19.78 -0.29
N ASP A 21 29.78 -18.60 -0.37
CA ASP A 21 30.06 -17.78 0.80
C ASP A 21 28.83 -16.97 1.26
N ALA A 22 28.84 -16.58 2.53
CA ALA A 22 27.78 -15.80 3.14
C ALA A 22 27.69 -14.34 2.63
N GLN A 23 28.60 -13.94 1.74
CA GLN A 23 28.70 -12.58 1.23
C GLN A 23 28.00 -12.40 -0.12
N PHE A 24 27.25 -13.42 -0.60
CA PHE A 24 26.50 -13.38 -1.87
C PHE A 24 27.35 -12.91 -3.05
N LYS A 25 28.58 -13.37 -3.13
CA LYS A 25 29.48 -13.05 -4.25
C LYS A 25 29.05 -13.79 -5.51
N ARG A 26 29.23 -13.13 -6.62
CA ARG A 26 29.11 -13.77 -7.93
C ARG A 26 30.19 -14.85 -8.09
N SER A 27 29.82 -16.04 -8.58
CA SER A 27 30.81 -17.07 -8.89
C SER A 27 31.76 -16.61 -10.00
N SER A 28 33.05 -16.96 -9.90
CA SER A 28 34.10 -16.52 -10.84
C SER A 28 33.85 -16.96 -12.29
N PHE A 29 33.22 -18.10 -12.46
CA PHE A 29 32.95 -18.71 -13.76
C PHE A 29 31.62 -18.27 -14.40
N THR A 30 30.77 -17.53 -13.68
CA THR A 30 29.45 -17.18 -14.20
C THR A 30 29.53 -16.07 -15.25
N ASN A 31 28.69 -16.17 -16.26
CA ASN A 31 28.50 -15.08 -17.20
C ASN A 31 27.77 -13.91 -16.54
N PHE A 32 27.93 -12.73 -17.11
CA PHE A 32 27.36 -11.47 -16.65
C PHE A 32 26.89 -10.61 -17.83
N GLY A 33 26.18 -9.54 -17.54
CA GLY A 33 25.64 -8.60 -18.52
C GLY A 33 24.13 -8.39 -18.39
N PRO A 34 23.55 -7.46 -19.17
CA PRO A 34 22.15 -7.03 -19.01
C PRO A 34 21.13 -8.14 -19.35
N ARG A 35 21.59 -9.25 -19.93
CA ARG A 35 20.72 -10.39 -20.29
C ARG A 35 20.50 -11.36 -19.13
N ILE A 36 21.21 -11.23 -18.01
CA ILE A 36 20.96 -12.05 -16.82
C ILE A 36 19.64 -11.59 -16.19
N ASP A 37 18.72 -12.51 -15.97
CA ASP A 37 17.44 -12.22 -15.32
C ASP A 37 17.55 -12.31 -13.79
N VAL A 38 18.34 -13.28 -13.27
CA VAL A 38 18.50 -13.51 -11.83
C VAL A 38 19.77 -14.29 -11.54
N PHE A 39 20.38 -14.11 -10.36
CA PHE A 39 21.42 -14.99 -9.85
C PHE A 39 20.83 -16.01 -8.87
N ALA A 40 21.36 -17.23 -8.87
CA ALA A 40 20.98 -18.30 -7.95
C ALA A 40 22.24 -19.06 -7.47
N PRO A 41 22.19 -19.72 -6.30
CA PRO A 41 23.31 -20.53 -5.82
C PRO A 41 23.76 -21.55 -6.87
N GLY A 42 25.06 -21.56 -7.16
CA GLY A 42 25.61 -22.46 -8.17
C GLY A 42 27.05 -22.89 -7.87
N SER A 43 27.59 -22.60 -6.67
CA SER A 43 28.90 -23.07 -6.20
C SER A 43 28.73 -24.01 -5.03
N ASN A 44 29.51 -25.09 -5.02
CA ASN A 44 29.49 -26.11 -3.98
C ASN A 44 28.09 -26.72 -3.73
N ILE A 45 27.33 -26.95 -4.79
CA ILE A 45 26.01 -27.55 -4.71
C ILE A 45 26.18 -29.07 -4.63
N LEU A 46 25.71 -29.62 -3.52
CA LEU A 46 25.74 -31.07 -3.31
C LEU A 46 24.78 -31.77 -4.28
N SER A 47 25.31 -32.65 -5.10
CA SER A 47 24.55 -33.37 -6.12
C SER A 47 24.93 -34.87 -6.11
N THR A 48 24.03 -35.71 -6.61
CA THR A 48 24.33 -37.13 -6.83
C THR A 48 25.37 -37.26 -7.93
N TRP A 49 26.32 -38.19 -7.74
CA TRP A 49 27.40 -38.45 -8.67
C TRP A 49 27.56 -39.96 -8.90
N GLY A 50 28.04 -40.34 -10.07
CA GLY A 50 28.40 -41.73 -10.34
C GLY A 50 29.61 -42.22 -9.54
N ASP A 51 29.88 -43.52 -9.56
CA ASP A 51 30.98 -44.14 -8.84
C ASP A 51 32.32 -43.45 -9.15
N PRO A 52 33.03 -42.91 -8.12
CA PRO A 52 34.32 -42.26 -8.26
C PRO A 52 35.40 -43.18 -8.86
N ALA A 53 35.27 -44.50 -8.75
CA ALA A 53 36.21 -45.46 -9.34
C ALA A 53 36.16 -45.48 -10.88
N VAL A 54 35.09 -44.96 -11.47
CA VAL A 54 34.90 -44.91 -12.94
C VAL A 54 35.29 -43.56 -13.51
N ILE A 55 35.51 -42.53 -12.68
CA ILE A 55 35.84 -41.18 -13.12
C ILE A 55 37.35 -41.00 -13.23
N THR A 56 37.90 -41.27 -14.39
CA THR A 56 39.30 -41.00 -14.73
C THR A 56 39.51 -39.51 -14.99
N GLY A 57 40.21 -38.79 -14.08
CA GLY A 57 40.68 -37.42 -14.28
C GLY A 57 40.45 -36.53 -13.07
N ASN A 58 41.38 -35.69 -12.76
CA ASN A 58 41.55 -34.53 -11.83
C ASN A 58 40.49 -34.18 -10.74
N LEU A 59 39.56 -35.06 -10.40
CA LEU A 59 38.62 -34.91 -9.31
C LEU A 59 39.07 -35.58 -8.03
N ALA A 60 40.20 -36.32 -8.05
CA ALA A 60 40.81 -36.93 -6.88
C ALA A 60 41.54 -35.84 -6.06
N GLY A 61 40.91 -35.29 -5.07
CA GLY A 61 41.57 -34.40 -4.13
C GLY A 61 40.76 -33.26 -3.53
N SER A 62 39.57 -32.97 -4.02
CA SER A 62 38.74 -31.92 -3.44
C SER A 62 37.49 -32.49 -2.76
N GLY A 63 37.64 -32.81 -1.46
CA GLY A 63 36.55 -32.88 -0.50
C GLY A 63 35.35 -33.75 -0.90
N VAL A 64 35.58 -35.06 -1.20
CA VAL A 64 34.50 -36.03 -1.27
C VAL A 64 33.85 -36.12 0.11
N ILE A 65 32.63 -35.63 0.24
CA ILE A 65 31.82 -35.99 1.40
C ILE A 65 31.42 -37.43 1.16
N ASP A 66 32.07 -38.33 1.89
CA ASP A 66 31.85 -39.76 1.86
C ASP A 66 30.51 -40.10 2.54
N ALA A 67 29.44 -39.70 1.87
CA ALA A 67 28.07 -40.02 2.23
C ALA A 67 27.52 -41.01 1.22
N LYS A 68 27.85 -42.27 1.42
CA LYS A 68 27.22 -43.38 0.69
C LYS A 68 25.72 -43.35 0.98
N TYR A 69 24.90 -43.23 -0.02
CA TYR A 69 23.46 -43.44 0.16
C TYR A 69 23.22 -44.83 0.76
N PRO A 70 22.38 -44.97 1.76
CA PRO A 70 22.05 -46.29 2.32
C PRO A 70 21.35 -47.13 1.21
N GLY A 71 22.07 -48.07 0.67
CA GLY A 71 21.59 -48.92 -0.41
C GLY A 71 22.65 -49.26 -1.49
N GLY A 72 23.77 -48.58 -1.49
CA GLY A 72 24.97 -48.83 -2.26
C GLY A 72 24.93 -48.33 -3.71
N GLY A 73 25.94 -47.58 -4.07
CA GLY A 73 26.23 -47.23 -5.49
C GLY A 73 26.25 -45.75 -5.82
N ASP A 74 25.54 -44.89 -5.06
CA ASP A 74 25.45 -43.47 -5.39
C ASP A 74 26.26 -42.60 -4.43
N TRP A 75 27.03 -41.70 -4.98
CA TRP A 75 27.89 -40.77 -4.25
C TRP A 75 27.32 -39.37 -4.28
N LEU A 76 27.58 -38.57 -3.26
CA LEU A 76 27.26 -37.14 -3.22
C LEU A 76 28.56 -36.35 -3.40
N TYR A 77 28.57 -35.45 -4.39
CA TYR A 77 29.72 -34.61 -4.69
C TYR A 77 29.32 -33.13 -4.83
N PRO A 78 30.08 -32.19 -4.21
CA PRO A 78 29.83 -30.78 -4.40
C PRO A 78 30.35 -30.32 -5.77
N ILE A 79 29.46 -29.87 -6.62
CA ILE A 79 29.78 -29.35 -7.95
C ILE A 79 29.42 -27.87 -8.06
N SER A 80 30.12 -27.18 -8.95
CA SER A 80 29.94 -25.76 -9.17
C SER A 80 29.70 -25.47 -10.66
N GLY A 81 28.70 -24.63 -10.95
CA GLY A 81 28.38 -24.22 -12.30
C GLY A 81 27.08 -23.46 -12.38
N THR A 82 26.88 -22.68 -13.43
CA THR A 82 25.57 -22.10 -13.77
C THR A 82 24.53 -23.18 -14.04
N SER A 83 25.01 -24.39 -14.43
CA SER A 83 24.17 -25.58 -14.56
C SER A 83 23.53 -26.03 -13.24
N MET A 84 24.09 -25.68 -12.10
CA MET A 84 23.56 -25.93 -10.75
C MET A 84 22.62 -24.80 -10.29
N ALA A 85 22.86 -23.59 -10.75
CA ALA A 85 21.99 -22.43 -10.46
C ALA A 85 20.66 -22.51 -11.22
N SER A 86 20.69 -22.95 -12.47
CA SER A 86 19.49 -23.00 -13.33
C SER A 86 18.39 -23.94 -12.81
N PRO A 87 18.66 -25.15 -12.31
CA PRO A 87 17.64 -26.04 -11.74
C PRO A 87 16.94 -25.45 -10.50
N LEU A 88 17.60 -24.59 -9.73
CA LEU A 88 16.98 -23.94 -8.59
C LEU A 88 15.91 -22.96 -9.05
N VAL A 89 16.17 -22.18 -10.09
CA VAL A 89 15.16 -21.29 -10.69
C VAL A 89 14.05 -22.10 -11.34
N ALA A 90 14.38 -23.20 -12.02
CA ALA A 90 13.39 -24.11 -12.61
C ALA A 90 12.50 -24.76 -11.54
N SER A 91 13.05 -25.10 -10.37
CA SER A 91 12.27 -25.62 -9.24
C SER A 91 11.28 -24.57 -8.69
N VAL A 92 11.69 -23.31 -8.63
CA VAL A 92 10.80 -22.20 -8.25
C VAL A 92 9.71 -22.02 -9.30
N ALA A 93 10.05 -22.07 -10.59
CA ALA A 93 9.05 -22.00 -11.67
C ALA A 93 8.03 -23.15 -11.58
N ALA A 94 8.48 -24.37 -11.31
CA ALA A 94 7.59 -25.50 -11.13
C ALA A 94 6.67 -25.36 -9.90
N MET A 95 7.18 -24.79 -8.80
CA MET A 95 6.39 -24.49 -7.60
C MET A 95 5.30 -23.44 -7.90
N VAL A 96 5.64 -22.37 -8.59
CA VAL A 96 4.69 -21.31 -8.95
C VAL A 96 3.64 -21.83 -9.93
N ALA A 97 4.06 -22.56 -10.97
CA ALA A 97 3.15 -23.19 -11.93
C ALA A 97 2.20 -24.21 -11.26
N SER A 98 2.70 -24.98 -10.29
CA SER A 98 1.88 -25.91 -9.50
C SER A 98 0.84 -25.22 -8.62
N ALA A 99 1.13 -24.01 -8.14
CA ALA A 99 0.17 -23.23 -7.34
C ALA A 99 -0.94 -22.63 -8.21
N ARG A 100 -0.70 -22.40 -9.51
CA ARG A 100 -1.64 -21.80 -10.47
C ARG A 100 -2.31 -22.88 -11.34
N ARG A 101 -3.03 -23.80 -10.73
CA ARG A 101 -3.55 -25.02 -11.39
C ARG A 101 -4.48 -24.80 -12.60
N THR A 102 -5.02 -23.62 -12.80
CA THR A 102 -6.03 -23.32 -13.84
C THR A 102 -5.56 -22.35 -14.92
N ASP A 103 -4.46 -21.64 -14.69
CA ASP A 103 -3.98 -20.60 -15.60
C ASP A 103 -2.74 -21.06 -16.36
N ARG A 104 -2.61 -20.60 -17.61
CA ARG A 104 -1.39 -20.82 -18.37
C ARG A 104 -0.26 -20.01 -17.74
N PHE A 105 0.74 -20.70 -17.20
CA PHE A 105 1.95 -20.09 -16.67
C PHE A 105 2.94 -19.81 -17.81
N SER A 106 3.33 -18.56 -17.98
CA SER A 106 4.24 -18.08 -19.02
C SER A 106 5.62 -17.71 -18.45
N ASN A 107 6.60 -17.50 -19.34
CA ASN A 107 7.91 -16.97 -18.96
C ASN A 107 7.82 -15.55 -18.40
N ASP A 108 6.85 -14.76 -18.85
CA ASP A 108 6.63 -13.41 -18.32
C ASP A 108 6.05 -13.45 -16.90
N ASP A 109 5.19 -14.42 -16.59
CA ASP A 109 4.74 -14.67 -15.21
C ASP A 109 5.90 -15.06 -14.31
N LEU A 110 6.82 -15.90 -14.79
CA LEU A 110 8.02 -16.25 -14.04
C LEU A 110 8.93 -15.04 -13.84
N ARG A 111 9.13 -14.20 -14.85
CA ARG A 111 9.90 -12.96 -14.72
C ARG A 111 9.27 -12.01 -13.70
N ALA A 112 7.96 -11.81 -13.79
CA ALA A 112 7.23 -10.99 -12.83
C ALA A 112 7.38 -11.54 -11.41
N TYR A 113 7.23 -12.85 -11.23
CA TYR A 113 7.44 -13.51 -9.94
C TYR A 113 8.87 -13.29 -9.41
N LEU A 114 9.89 -13.54 -10.24
CA LEU A 114 11.29 -13.36 -9.87
C LEU A 114 11.61 -11.88 -9.57
N ASN A 115 11.00 -10.95 -10.29
CA ASN A 115 11.14 -9.52 -10.01
C ASN A 115 10.56 -9.15 -8.65
N ASN A 116 9.45 -9.76 -8.26
CA ASN A 116 8.74 -9.45 -7.02
C ASN A 116 9.30 -10.18 -5.79
N THR A 117 9.98 -11.32 -5.98
CA THR A 117 10.43 -12.18 -4.86
C THR A 117 11.93 -12.25 -4.67
N SER A 118 12.71 -11.82 -5.65
CA SER A 118 14.17 -11.79 -5.53
C SER A 118 14.64 -10.64 -4.62
N VAL A 119 15.76 -10.85 -3.94
CA VAL A 119 16.43 -9.80 -3.18
C VAL A 119 17.29 -8.97 -4.10
N TYR A 120 17.26 -7.66 -3.89
CA TYR A 120 17.99 -6.67 -4.68
C TYR A 120 19.06 -5.96 -3.84
N GLY A 121 20.18 -5.66 -4.45
CA GLY A 121 21.17 -4.77 -3.85
C GLY A 121 22.21 -5.43 -2.94
N ASP A 122 22.01 -6.68 -2.53
CA ASP A 122 22.83 -7.34 -1.51
C ASP A 122 24.04 -8.12 -2.05
N MET A 123 24.20 -8.21 -3.36
CA MET A 123 25.39 -8.83 -3.93
C MET A 123 26.57 -7.88 -3.80
N THR A 124 27.57 -8.25 -2.99
CA THR A 124 28.59 -7.31 -2.52
C THR A 124 29.84 -7.22 -3.38
N PHE A 125 30.39 -8.36 -3.82
CA PHE A 125 31.71 -8.36 -4.49
C PHE A 125 31.79 -9.33 -5.66
N ASP A 126 32.63 -8.99 -6.61
CA ASP A 126 33.17 -9.89 -7.62
C ASP A 126 34.48 -10.51 -7.15
N VAL A 127 34.93 -11.57 -7.82
CA VAL A 127 36.16 -12.33 -7.54
C VAL A 127 37.44 -11.47 -7.60
N GLY A 128 37.38 -10.33 -8.29
CA GLY A 128 38.50 -9.39 -8.42
C GLY A 128 38.57 -8.34 -7.31
N GLY A 129 37.74 -8.41 -6.25
CA GLY A 129 37.72 -7.46 -5.15
C GLY A 129 36.99 -6.14 -5.41
N GLY A 130 36.35 -5.98 -6.59
CA GLY A 130 35.50 -4.84 -6.88
C GLY A 130 34.10 -5.02 -6.29
N GLN A 131 33.50 -3.94 -5.80
CA GLN A 131 32.14 -3.98 -5.31
C GLN A 131 31.14 -4.25 -6.44
N PHE A 132 30.24 -5.20 -6.26
CA PHE A 132 29.24 -5.56 -7.26
C PHE A 132 28.27 -4.40 -7.59
N ASN A 133 28.21 -3.38 -6.74
CA ASN A 133 27.45 -2.16 -6.97
C ASN A 133 28.10 -1.20 -7.99
N ASP A 134 29.36 -1.41 -8.32
CA ASP A 134 30.03 -0.70 -9.39
C ASP A 134 29.67 -1.31 -10.75
N ASN A 135 29.21 -0.50 -11.70
CA ASN A 135 28.89 -0.92 -13.06
C ASN A 135 30.07 -1.61 -13.78
N SER A 136 31.32 -1.32 -13.37
CA SER A 136 32.52 -1.96 -13.93
C SER A 136 32.55 -3.47 -13.65
N CYS A 137 32.07 -3.91 -12.48
CA CYS A 137 32.02 -5.32 -12.07
C CYS A 137 30.76 -6.04 -12.53
N ARG A 138 29.62 -5.36 -12.51
CA ARG A 138 28.33 -5.92 -12.95
C ARG A 138 28.21 -6.01 -14.47
N LYS A 139 28.86 -5.10 -15.19
CA LYS A 139 28.71 -4.93 -16.64
C LYS A 139 27.23 -5.01 -17.05
N ASP A 140 26.42 -4.18 -16.39
CA ASP A 140 24.97 -4.06 -16.54
C ASP A 140 24.16 -5.29 -16.11
N SER A 141 24.71 -6.25 -15.38
CA SER A 141 23.94 -7.33 -14.76
C SER A 141 23.06 -6.78 -13.64
N PRO A 142 21.83 -7.29 -13.44
CA PRO A 142 20.99 -6.91 -12.32
C PRO A 142 21.66 -7.35 -11.01
N ASN A 143 21.66 -6.48 -10.01
CA ASN A 143 22.01 -6.86 -8.65
C ASN A 143 20.78 -7.52 -8.00
N LYS A 144 20.48 -8.75 -8.42
CA LYS A 144 19.27 -9.47 -8.06
C LYS A 144 19.55 -10.97 -7.96
N TYR A 145 19.23 -11.57 -6.82
CA TYR A 145 19.38 -13.01 -6.65
C TYR A 145 18.12 -13.69 -6.13
N LEU A 146 17.99 -14.97 -6.48
CA LEU A 146 16.90 -15.81 -6.03
C LEU A 146 17.01 -16.02 -4.52
N PHE A 147 16.02 -15.54 -3.80
CA PHE A 147 15.90 -15.75 -2.36
C PHE A 147 14.78 -16.75 -2.08
N THR A 148 15.15 -17.93 -1.62
CA THR A 148 14.22 -18.85 -0.99
C THR A 148 14.56 -18.90 0.48
N LYS A 149 13.72 -18.32 1.31
CA LYS A 149 13.81 -18.22 2.80
C LYS A 149 14.96 -19.02 3.43
N ASN A 150 15.80 -18.29 4.12
CA ASN A 150 16.90 -18.68 5.00
C ASN A 150 17.51 -20.08 4.72
N PRO A 151 18.57 -20.17 3.89
CA PRO A 151 19.23 -21.45 3.61
C PRO A 151 19.73 -22.16 4.87
N ARG A 152 20.07 -21.41 5.94
CA ARG A 152 20.57 -21.97 7.21
C ARG A 152 19.53 -22.75 7.99
N GLU A 153 18.27 -22.33 8.00
CA GLU A 153 17.19 -23.09 8.65
C GLU A 153 16.84 -24.38 7.90
N ARG A 154 17.05 -24.43 6.58
CA ARG A 154 16.81 -25.64 5.78
C ARG A 154 17.97 -26.62 5.81
N VAL A 155 19.21 -26.18 5.88
CA VAL A 155 20.38 -27.06 5.92
C VAL A 155 20.41 -27.82 7.25
N GLY A 156 20.13 -27.16 8.38
CA GLY A 156 19.99 -27.84 9.68
C GLY A 156 18.87 -28.90 9.70
N ASN A 157 17.75 -28.65 9.05
CA ASN A 157 16.63 -29.59 8.96
C ASN A 157 16.83 -30.70 7.92
N LEU A 158 17.65 -30.51 6.90
CA LEU A 158 17.99 -31.54 5.92
C LEU A 158 18.99 -32.55 6.48
N GLN A 159 19.98 -32.12 7.27
CA GLN A 159 20.92 -33.02 7.91
C GLN A 159 20.25 -33.98 8.91
N ASN A 160 19.18 -33.55 9.58
CA ASN A 160 18.43 -34.39 10.50
C ASN A 160 17.39 -35.30 9.84
N LYS A 161 17.13 -35.20 8.52
CA LYS A 161 16.10 -35.98 7.81
C LYS A 161 16.64 -36.97 6.79
N VAL A 162 17.95 -37.08 6.61
CA VAL A 162 18.56 -38.05 5.69
C VAL A 162 18.43 -39.49 6.21
N GLY A 163 18.03 -39.67 7.48
CA GLY A 163 17.91 -40.99 8.12
C GLY A 163 16.59 -41.74 7.85
N ASP A 164 15.55 -41.14 7.26
CA ASP A 164 14.22 -41.76 7.22
C ASP A 164 13.52 -41.69 5.87
N ARG A 165 14.16 -42.29 4.84
CA ARG A 165 13.47 -42.56 3.56
C ARG A 165 13.54 -44.04 3.22
N ARG A 166 12.63 -44.81 3.75
CA ARG A 166 12.15 -46.02 3.10
C ARG A 166 10.94 -45.69 2.24
N SER A 167 11.06 -46.09 0.96
CA SER A 167 10.03 -46.20 -0.09
C SER A 167 9.68 -44.97 -0.90
N GLY A 168 9.93 -45.12 -2.22
CA GLY A 168 9.19 -44.54 -3.33
C GLY A 168 9.30 -43.00 -3.47
N ALA A 169 9.94 -42.57 -4.57
CA ALA A 169 9.95 -41.17 -4.98
C ALA A 169 8.52 -40.65 -5.23
N VAL A 170 7.86 -40.23 -4.17
CA VAL A 170 6.74 -39.30 -4.25
C VAL A 170 7.33 -37.96 -3.83
N PHE A 171 7.44 -37.03 -4.79
CA PHE A 171 7.67 -35.63 -4.46
C PHE A 171 6.66 -35.24 -3.38
N PRO A 172 7.10 -34.78 -2.20
CA PRO A 172 6.14 -34.37 -1.19
C PRO A 172 5.33 -33.23 -1.80
N ARG A 173 4.03 -33.43 -1.92
CA ARG A 173 3.10 -32.31 -2.07
C ARG A 173 3.52 -31.26 -1.05
N PRO A 174 3.47 -29.95 -1.37
CA PRO A 174 3.67 -28.94 -0.36
C PRO A 174 2.74 -29.30 0.79
N LYS A 175 3.32 -29.75 1.91
CA LYS A 175 2.53 -30.00 3.11
C LYS A 175 1.84 -28.69 3.40
N LYS A 176 0.51 -28.68 3.41
CA LYS A 176 -0.21 -27.66 4.17
C LYS A 176 0.56 -27.51 5.46
N LEU A 177 1.01 -26.30 5.77
CA LEU A 177 1.63 -26.00 7.05
C LEU A 177 0.60 -26.42 8.10
N ASN A 178 0.83 -27.59 8.68
CA ASN A 178 -0.06 -28.15 9.70
C ASN A 178 0.43 -27.72 11.07
N ALA A 179 -0.43 -27.84 12.06
CA ALA A 179 -0.19 -27.47 13.46
C ALA A 179 1.13 -28.01 14.04
N ALA A 180 1.72 -29.05 13.45
CA ALA A 180 3.02 -29.61 13.85
C ALA A 180 4.22 -28.65 13.63
N ASN A 181 4.05 -27.56 12.87
CA ASN A 181 5.08 -26.53 12.64
C ASN A 181 4.76 -25.21 13.37
N GLY A 182 3.85 -25.21 14.34
CA GLY A 182 3.53 -24.04 15.14
C GLY A 182 2.64 -22.98 14.46
N PHE A 183 2.14 -23.23 13.23
CA PHE A 183 1.17 -22.35 12.57
C PHE A 183 -0.18 -23.05 12.51
N PRO A 184 -1.25 -22.39 13.01
CA PRO A 184 -2.59 -22.93 12.91
C PRO A 184 -3.00 -23.06 11.44
N SER A 185 -3.60 -24.18 11.08
CA SER A 185 -4.26 -24.39 9.79
C SER A 185 -5.76 -24.41 10.03
N GLY A 186 -6.51 -23.52 9.39
CA GLY A 186 -7.96 -23.47 9.54
C GLY A 186 -8.53 -22.07 9.44
N LEU A 187 -9.68 -21.85 10.03
CA LEU A 187 -10.31 -20.54 10.13
C LEU A 187 -9.69 -19.74 11.27
N LEU A 188 -9.35 -18.49 11.00
CA LEU A 188 -9.09 -17.51 12.05
C LEU A 188 -10.42 -17.22 12.76
N SER A 189 -10.42 -17.34 14.07
CA SER A 189 -11.58 -17.10 14.93
C SER A 189 -11.16 -16.30 16.16
N THR A 190 -12.11 -15.78 16.91
CA THR A 190 -11.84 -15.07 18.17
C THR A 190 -11.17 -15.95 19.23
N ALA A 191 -11.26 -17.27 19.10
CA ALA A 191 -10.54 -18.22 19.94
C ALA A 191 -9.11 -18.51 19.46
N SER A 192 -8.71 -17.98 18.29
CA SER A 192 -7.36 -18.15 17.76
C SER A 192 -6.38 -17.27 18.55
N GLN A 193 -5.31 -17.88 19.01
CA GLN A 193 -4.24 -17.14 19.68
C GLN A 193 -3.21 -16.75 18.63
N LEU A 194 -3.12 -15.45 18.33
CA LEU A 194 -2.07 -14.89 17.48
C LEU A 194 -0.88 -14.48 18.36
N GLU A 195 -0.21 -15.47 18.89
CA GLU A 195 0.93 -15.29 19.79
C GLU A 195 2.23 -15.46 19.03
N ILE A 196 3.10 -14.46 19.10
CA ILE A 196 4.42 -14.48 18.47
C ILE A 196 5.45 -14.09 19.53
N THR A 197 6.26 -15.05 19.91
CA THR A 197 7.34 -14.81 20.86
C THR A 197 8.57 -14.28 20.14
N LYS A 198 9.16 -13.22 20.66
CA LYS A 198 10.42 -12.64 20.23
C LYS A 198 11.42 -12.63 21.37
N GLU A 199 12.65 -12.92 21.03
CA GLU A 199 13.80 -12.78 21.91
C GLU A 199 14.74 -11.74 21.29
N TRP A 200 15.19 -10.80 22.11
CA TRP A 200 16.22 -9.84 21.71
C TRP A 200 17.06 -9.41 22.89
N LYS A 201 18.23 -8.90 22.60
CA LYS A 201 19.11 -8.29 23.60
C LYS A 201 18.66 -6.85 23.88
N ASN A 202 19.11 -6.32 24.98
CA ASN A 202 18.90 -4.91 25.30
C ASN A 202 17.42 -4.56 25.51
N ILE A 203 16.71 -5.46 26.18
CA ILE A 203 15.24 -5.41 26.31
C ILE A 203 14.71 -4.12 26.99
N VAL A 204 15.56 -3.46 27.81
CA VAL A 204 15.26 -2.17 28.45
C VAL A 204 16.40 -1.18 28.27
N LYS A 205 16.98 -1.10 27.07
CA LYS A 205 18.18 -0.31 26.78
C LYS A 205 19.40 -0.68 27.64
N ASP A 206 19.44 -1.92 28.11
CA ASP A 206 20.59 -2.51 28.81
C ASP A 206 21.20 -3.60 27.92
N PRO A 207 22.42 -3.39 27.37
CA PRO A 207 23.04 -4.31 26.42
C PRO A 207 23.33 -5.70 27.02
N THR A 208 23.28 -5.84 28.33
CA THR A 208 23.47 -7.12 29.02
C THR A 208 22.17 -7.88 29.21
N THR A 209 21.02 -7.24 29.08
CA THR A 209 19.71 -7.83 29.29
C THR A 209 19.22 -8.52 28.02
N THR A 210 18.86 -9.79 28.15
CA THR A 210 18.16 -10.57 27.13
C THR A 210 16.85 -11.04 27.70
N GLY A 211 15.77 -10.93 26.91
CA GLY A 211 14.47 -11.36 27.38
C GLY A 211 13.59 -11.88 26.24
N LEU A 212 12.50 -12.49 26.65
CA LEU A 212 11.44 -12.96 25.77
C LEU A 212 10.22 -12.09 25.98
N TYR A 213 9.58 -11.70 24.88
CA TYR A 213 8.25 -11.08 24.92
C TYR A 213 7.31 -11.82 23.97
N GLN A 214 6.16 -12.19 24.49
CA GLN A 214 5.09 -12.81 23.72
C GLN A 214 4.11 -11.71 23.31
N TYR A 215 4.19 -11.31 22.05
CA TYR A 215 3.18 -10.43 21.48
C TYR A 215 1.87 -11.19 21.37
N THR A 216 0.82 -10.64 21.95
CA THR A 216 -0.56 -11.10 21.86
C THR A 216 -1.37 -10.15 21.02
N SER A 217 -2.50 -10.57 20.50
CA SER A 217 -3.39 -9.71 19.70
C SER A 217 -4.85 -9.89 20.09
N GLU A 218 -5.56 -8.78 20.21
CA GLU A 218 -7.02 -8.76 20.24
C GLU A 218 -7.57 -8.97 18.82
N LEU A 219 -8.71 -9.63 18.72
CA LEU A 219 -9.30 -10.02 17.43
C LEU A 219 -10.77 -9.65 17.34
N TYR A 220 -11.16 -9.12 16.20
CA TYR A 220 -12.54 -9.06 15.74
C TYR A 220 -12.65 -9.82 14.42
N ILE A 221 -13.63 -10.72 14.33
CA ILE A 221 -13.94 -11.46 13.11
C ILE A 221 -15.33 -11.03 12.66
N PRO A 222 -15.52 -10.61 11.41
CA PRO A 222 -16.84 -10.27 10.87
C PRO A 222 -17.82 -11.42 11.01
N THR A 223 -19.10 -11.09 11.17
CA THR A 223 -20.19 -12.07 11.27
C THR A 223 -20.89 -12.33 9.94
N ASN A 224 -20.70 -11.46 8.94
CA ASN A 224 -21.15 -11.66 7.57
C ASN A 224 -20.30 -12.76 6.89
N GLU A 225 -20.75 -13.23 5.75
CA GLU A 225 -20.01 -14.23 4.97
C GLU A 225 -18.76 -13.60 4.32
N ALA A 226 -17.64 -14.30 4.41
CA ALA A 226 -16.41 -13.87 3.74
C ALA A 226 -16.58 -13.90 2.22
N GLY A 227 -16.00 -12.92 1.53
CA GLY A 227 -15.88 -12.97 0.08
C GLY A 227 -15.08 -14.21 -0.40
N PRO A 228 -15.06 -14.46 -1.71
CA PRO A 228 -14.45 -15.68 -2.28
C PRO A 228 -12.95 -15.81 -1.99
N THR A 229 -12.27 -14.71 -1.68
CA THR A 229 -10.83 -14.68 -1.32
C THR A 229 -10.57 -14.67 0.19
N GLY A 230 -11.61 -14.58 1.02
CA GLY A 230 -11.52 -14.36 2.45
C GLY A 230 -11.79 -12.90 2.83
N TYR A 231 -11.67 -12.59 4.12
CA TYR A 231 -11.77 -11.23 4.63
C TYR A 231 -10.46 -10.47 4.44
N PRO A 232 -10.48 -9.19 4.06
CA PRO A 232 -9.32 -8.33 4.25
C PRO A 232 -9.01 -8.20 5.75
N VAL A 233 -7.75 -7.96 6.06
CA VAL A 233 -7.30 -7.79 7.45
C VAL A 233 -6.83 -6.36 7.67
N MET A 234 -7.28 -5.74 8.77
CA MET A 234 -6.71 -4.49 9.27
C MET A 234 -5.91 -4.78 10.55
N ILE A 235 -4.59 -4.60 10.50
CA ILE A 235 -3.73 -4.56 11.68
C ILE A 235 -3.84 -3.16 12.27
N CYS A 236 -4.36 -3.07 13.49
CA CYS A 236 -4.66 -1.82 14.19
C CYS A 236 -3.60 -1.59 15.27
N LEU A 237 -2.70 -0.63 15.08
CA LEU A 237 -1.60 -0.34 15.98
C LEU A 237 -2.02 0.77 16.96
N HIS A 238 -1.99 0.47 18.25
CA HIS A 238 -2.36 1.42 19.30
C HIS A 238 -1.35 2.57 19.47
N GLY A 239 -1.79 3.67 20.06
CA GLY A 239 -0.89 4.76 20.49
C GLY A 239 -0.06 4.38 21.74
N ASN A 240 0.87 5.24 22.13
CA ASN A 240 1.67 5.05 23.33
C ASN A 240 0.80 4.92 24.58
N GLY A 241 1.04 3.91 25.40
CA GLY A 241 0.24 3.57 26.58
C GLY A 241 -1.03 2.78 26.28
N GLY A 242 -1.32 2.48 24.99
CA GLY A 242 -2.49 1.73 24.58
C GLY A 242 -2.31 0.21 24.60
N THR A 243 -3.32 -0.49 24.08
CA THR A 243 -3.36 -1.96 23.96
C THR A 243 -4.03 -2.37 22.66
N GLY A 244 -4.03 -3.67 22.35
CA GLY A 244 -4.73 -4.25 21.22
C GLY A 244 -6.25 -3.98 21.19
N ASN A 245 -6.85 -3.58 22.33
CA ASN A 245 -8.25 -3.19 22.39
C ASN A 245 -8.60 -1.98 21.49
N VAL A 246 -7.62 -1.29 20.95
CA VAL A 246 -7.78 -0.24 19.93
C VAL A 246 -8.68 -0.64 18.76
N ILE A 247 -8.81 -1.94 18.48
CA ILE A 247 -9.75 -2.46 17.46
C ILE A 247 -11.21 -2.08 17.71
N ASN A 248 -11.56 -1.69 18.93
CA ASN A 248 -12.90 -1.26 19.34
C ASN A 248 -13.07 0.26 19.34
N ASP A 249 -12.01 1.02 19.05
CA ASP A 249 -12.09 2.48 18.89
C ASP A 249 -13.02 2.83 17.71
N ALA A 250 -13.65 4.01 17.82
CA ALA A 250 -14.68 4.46 16.88
C ALA A 250 -14.23 4.36 15.41
N ILE A 251 -12.95 4.63 15.12
CA ILE A 251 -12.43 4.60 13.76
C ILE A 251 -12.31 3.18 13.22
N TYR A 252 -11.85 2.22 14.01
CA TYR A 252 -11.69 0.84 13.53
C TYR A 252 -13.00 0.04 13.60
N SER A 253 -13.90 0.39 14.53
CA SER A 253 -15.19 -0.28 14.66
C SER A 253 -16.13 -0.05 13.48
N THR A 254 -15.86 0.93 12.62
CA THR A 254 -16.58 1.13 11.34
C THR A 254 -16.31 0.02 10.33
N LEU A 255 -15.16 -0.66 10.41
CA LEU A 255 -14.76 -1.69 9.46
C LEU A 255 -15.48 -3.02 9.73
N GLY A 256 -16.75 -3.11 9.29
CA GLY A 256 -17.60 -4.29 9.49
C GLY A 256 -17.16 -5.53 8.70
N ASP A 257 -16.54 -5.34 7.56
CA ASP A 257 -16.14 -6.39 6.62
C ASP A 257 -14.68 -6.84 6.75
N HIS A 258 -13.93 -6.25 7.70
CA HIS A 258 -12.53 -6.59 7.94
C HIS A 258 -12.35 -7.43 9.19
N ILE A 259 -11.45 -8.42 9.12
CA ILE A 259 -10.83 -8.95 10.34
C ILE A 259 -9.96 -7.83 10.92
N ARG A 260 -10.20 -7.45 12.17
CA ARG A 260 -9.39 -6.47 12.89
C ARG A 260 -8.47 -7.17 13.86
N VAL A 261 -7.17 -6.86 13.77
CA VAL A 261 -6.11 -7.45 14.60
C VAL A 261 -5.44 -6.32 15.35
N GLY A 262 -5.59 -6.31 16.66
CA GLY A 262 -4.96 -5.33 17.56
C GLY A 262 -3.83 -5.96 18.35
N PRO A 263 -2.57 -5.87 17.91
CA PRO A 263 -1.46 -6.40 18.68
C PRO A 263 -1.14 -5.52 19.89
N ASN A 264 -0.60 -6.15 20.94
CA ASN A 264 -0.09 -5.50 22.14
C ASN A 264 1.42 -5.26 21.99
N GLY A 265 1.84 -4.00 21.95
CA GLY A 265 3.24 -3.62 21.92
C GLY A 265 3.95 -3.85 23.27
N PHE A 266 5.27 -4.07 23.23
CA PHE A 266 6.07 -4.18 24.44
C PHE A 266 6.07 -2.86 25.21
N PHE A 267 5.82 -2.92 26.52
CA PHE A 267 5.59 -1.72 27.37
C PHE A 267 4.46 -0.80 26.86
N SER A 268 3.43 -1.35 26.23
CA SER A 268 2.33 -0.58 25.63
C SER A 268 2.81 0.51 24.65
N SER A 269 3.87 0.25 23.91
CA SER A 269 4.52 1.18 22.99
C SER A 269 5.15 0.43 21.82
N TRP A 270 5.54 1.17 20.79
CA TRP A 270 6.25 0.67 19.62
C TRP A 270 7.60 1.35 19.51
N ASN A 271 8.62 0.58 19.16
CA ASN A 271 10.00 1.07 19.03
C ASN A 271 10.15 1.91 17.75
N ILE A 272 10.24 3.20 17.90
CA ILE A 272 10.45 4.17 16.80
C ILE A 272 11.83 4.81 16.94
N VAL A 273 12.13 5.44 18.06
CA VAL A 273 13.40 6.17 18.31
C VAL A 273 13.92 6.01 19.73
N ASP A 274 13.22 6.51 20.73
CA ASP A 274 13.70 6.61 22.11
C ASP A 274 12.75 5.98 23.14
N GLU A 275 12.02 4.99 22.73
CA GLU A 275 11.15 4.21 23.60
C GLU A 275 11.98 3.41 24.64
N ASN A 276 11.30 2.92 25.68
CA ASN A 276 11.96 2.21 26.80
C ASN A 276 12.66 0.89 26.40
N SER A 277 12.34 0.35 25.24
CA SER A 277 13.01 -0.83 24.69
C SER A 277 13.29 -0.66 23.20
N ILE A 278 14.17 -1.47 22.69
CA ILE A 278 14.46 -1.60 21.26
C ILE A 278 13.79 -2.84 20.69
N ALA A 279 12.53 -3.05 21.03
CA ALA A 279 11.74 -4.20 20.62
C ALA A 279 11.69 -4.36 19.08
N PRO A 280 11.77 -5.60 18.54
CA PRO A 280 11.82 -5.85 17.10
C PRO A 280 10.42 -5.83 16.46
N ASP A 281 9.70 -4.71 16.58
CA ASP A 281 8.29 -4.59 16.20
C ASP A 281 8.04 -4.77 14.71
N ILE A 282 8.93 -4.31 13.84
CA ILE A 282 8.82 -4.54 12.39
C ILE A 282 9.02 -6.03 12.06
N GLU A 283 9.95 -6.72 12.73
CA GLU A 283 10.12 -8.15 12.54
C GLU A 283 8.89 -8.92 13.07
N TYR A 284 8.34 -8.48 14.20
CA TYR A 284 7.07 -8.99 14.70
C TYR A 284 5.95 -8.83 13.67
N LEU A 285 5.75 -7.63 13.09
CA LEU A 285 4.74 -7.40 12.06
C LEU A 285 4.93 -8.29 10.83
N ARG A 286 6.18 -8.47 10.37
CA ARG A 286 6.49 -9.41 9.28
C ARG A 286 6.03 -10.84 9.61
N ASN A 287 6.22 -11.28 10.84
CA ASN A 287 5.80 -12.61 11.28
C ASN A 287 4.28 -12.71 11.45
N LEU A 288 3.64 -11.66 11.96
CA LEU A 288 2.17 -11.57 12.04
C LEU A 288 1.52 -11.66 10.65
N ILE A 289 2.02 -10.88 9.67
CA ILE A 289 1.55 -10.94 8.28
C ILE A 289 1.68 -12.36 7.72
N LYS A 290 2.82 -13.02 7.94
CA LYS A 290 3.01 -14.41 7.50
C LYS A 290 2.04 -15.36 8.17
N LEU A 291 1.79 -15.20 9.46
CA LEU A 291 0.84 -16.01 10.22
C LEU A 291 -0.59 -15.81 9.71
N LEU A 292 -1.04 -14.57 9.54
CA LEU A 292 -2.36 -14.24 9.04
C LEU A 292 -2.64 -14.88 7.66
N LYS A 293 -1.68 -14.86 6.76
CA LYS A 293 -1.77 -15.47 5.43
C LYS A 293 -1.93 -16.99 5.43
N THR A 294 -1.82 -17.66 6.57
CA THR A 294 -2.02 -19.12 6.68
C THR A 294 -3.47 -19.52 6.93
N PHE A 295 -4.32 -18.59 7.36
CA PHE A 295 -5.71 -18.86 7.63
C PHE A 295 -6.56 -18.84 6.35
N THR A 296 -7.54 -19.74 6.28
CA THR A 296 -8.32 -19.96 5.06
C THR A 296 -9.41 -18.93 4.83
N ASN A 297 -9.83 -18.21 5.85
CA ASN A 297 -10.79 -17.10 5.77
C ASN A 297 -10.13 -15.72 5.71
N VAL A 298 -8.82 -15.66 5.55
CA VAL A 298 -8.06 -14.41 5.36
C VAL A 298 -7.74 -14.23 3.89
N ASP A 299 -8.02 -13.06 3.35
CA ASP A 299 -7.51 -12.66 2.04
C ASP A 299 -6.01 -12.39 2.14
N SER A 300 -5.23 -13.34 1.68
CA SER A 300 -3.76 -13.29 1.77
C SER A 300 -3.11 -12.20 0.91
N THR A 301 -3.89 -11.43 0.16
CA THR A 301 -3.44 -10.33 -0.69
C THR A 301 -3.85 -8.94 -0.17
N ARG A 302 -4.72 -8.88 0.86
CA ARG A 302 -5.22 -7.64 1.45
C ARG A 302 -4.98 -7.61 2.97
N ILE A 303 -3.71 -7.38 3.33
CA ILE A 303 -3.28 -7.18 4.73
C ILE A 303 -2.93 -5.71 4.90
N ARG A 304 -3.77 -4.99 5.62
CA ARG A 304 -3.72 -3.54 5.79
C ARG A 304 -3.14 -3.17 7.14
N ILE A 305 -2.43 -2.06 7.20
CA ILE A 305 -1.82 -1.57 8.43
C ILE A 305 -2.29 -0.16 8.70
N SER A 306 -2.90 0.04 9.86
CA SER A 306 -3.24 1.37 10.37
C SER A 306 -2.72 1.54 11.79
N GLY A 307 -2.42 2.75 12.18
CA GLY A 307 -1.98 3.03 13.53
C GLY A 307 -2.30 4.47 13.95
N ILE A 308 -2.37 4.66 15.26
CA ILE A 308 -2.69 5.94 15.90
C ILE A 308 -1.46 6.41 16.68
N SER A 309 -1.03 7.66 16.50
CA SER A 309 0.07 8.27 17.26
C SER A 309 1.37 7.46 17.15
N ASN A 310 1.92 6.89 18.22
CA ASN A 310 3.09 5.99 18.19
C ASN A 310 2.86 4.79 17.25
N GLY A 311 1.64 4.23 17.20
CA GLY A 311 1.28 3.19 16.24
C GLY A 311 1.28 3.67 14.78
N ALA A 312 0.96 4.95 14.54
CA ALA A 312 1.09 5.55 13.20
C ALA A 312 2.55 5.72 12.79
N ALA A 313 3.43 6.06 13.71
CA ALA A 313 4.86 6.07 13.46
C ALA A 313 5.37 4.65 13.09
N LEU A 314 4.88 3.60 13.75
CA LEU A 314 5.19 2.22 13.33
C LEU A 314 4.59 1.88 11.96
N ALA A 315 3.41 2.42 11.60
CA ALA A 315 2.85 2.26 10.25
C ALA A 315 3.71 2.97 9.19
N CYS A 316 4.30 4.14 9.51
CA CYS A 316 5.30 4.80 8.66
C CYS A 316 6.55 3.94 8.48
N ARG A 317 7.10 3.37 9.56
CA ARG A 317 8.19 2.39 9.47
C ARG A 317 7.81 1.17 8.63
N ALA A 318 6.60 0.64 8.80
CA ALA A 318 6.10 -0.49 8.01
C ALA A 318 6.02 -0.16 6.52
N PHE A 319 5.66 1.07 6.16
CA PHE A 319 5.71 1.54 4.76
C PHE A 319 7.12 1.44 4.18
N VAL A 320 8.14 1.82 4.94
CA VAL A 320 9.54 1.81 4.49
C VAL A 320 10.12 0.39 4.50
N GLU A 321 9.89 -0.37 5.58
CA GLU A 321 10.67 -1.56 5.91
C GLU A 321 10.02 -2.89 5.50
N ILE A 322 8.69 -2.95 5.33
CA ILE A 322 7.99 -4.20 4.97
C ILE A 322 7.83 -4.29 3.46
N ASP A 323 8.37 -5.34 2.85
CA ASP A 323 8.31 -5.57 1.39
C ASP A 323 7.21 -6.58 0.97
N ASP A 324 6.40 -7.08 1.92
CA ASP A 324 5.36 -8.06 1.58
C ASP A 324 4.26 -7.41 0.71
N PRO A 325 4.04 -7.91 -0.53
CA PRO A 325 3.06 -7.34 -1.45
C PRO A 325 1.60 -7.51 -0.99
N ALA A 326 1.36 -8.33 0.03
CA ALA A 326 0.04 -8.42 0.65
C ALA A 326 -0.32 -7.17 1.46
N VAL A 327 0.66 -6.33 1.82
CA VAL A 327 0.41 -5.03 2.45
C VAL A 327 0.01 -4.04 1.37
N ASP A 328 -1.29 -3.99 1.07
CA ASP A 328 -1.87 -3.22 -0.02
C ASP A 328 -2.22 -1.77 0.38
N LEU A 329 -2.45 -1.53 1.68
CA LEU A 329 -2.97 -0.26 2.18
C LEU A 329 -2.36 0.10 3.55
N ILE A 330 -1.95 1.37 3.72
CA ILE A 330 -1.35 1.88 4.96
C ILE A 330 -2.01 3.21 5.36
N VAL A 331 -2.44 3.29 6.62
CA VAL A 331 -3.12 4.49 7.16
C VAL A 331 -2.46 4.96 8.46
N PRO A 332 -1.46 5.86 8.41
CA PRO A 332 -0.96 6.55 9.60
C PRO A 332 -1.95 7.65 10.06
N ILE A 333 -2.29 7.67 11.35
CA ILE A 333 -3.25 8.60 11.94
C ILE A 333 -2.59 9.36 13.10
N VAL A 334 -2.59 10.68 13.03
CA VAL A 334 -1.99 11.64 13.98
C VAL A 334 -0.52 11.35 14.30
N SER A 335 0.23 10.95 13.25
CA SER A 335 1.70 10.96 13.22
C SER A 335 2.21 10.93 11.77
N GLN A 336 3.49 11.14 11.59
CA GLN A 336 4.17 11.26 10.31
C GLN A 336 5.64 10.86 10.43
N PHE A 337 6.42 10.92 9.33
CA PHE A 337 7.84 10.63 9.36
C PHE A 337 8.63 11.62 10.21
N HIS A 338 9.63 11.11 10.91
CA HIS A 338 10.69 11.93 11.49
C HIS A 338 11.88 12.08 10.53
N ILE A 339 12.77 13.04 10.83
CA ILE A 339 13.86 13.43 9.92
C ILE A 339 14.87 12.32 9.63
N HIS A 340 14.97 11.30 10.49
CA HIS A 340 15.90 10.19 10.30
C HIS A 340 15.34 9.12 9.36
N GLU A 341 14.01 8.94 9.30
CA GLU A 341 13.38 8.04 8.33
C GLU A 341 13.45 8.60 6.91
N VAL A 342 13.48 9.93 6.75
CA VAL A 342 13.55 10.61 5.45
C VAL A 342 14.68 11.62 5.45
N ASN A 343 15.90 11.12 5.21
CA ASN A 343 17.10 11.95 5.23
C ASN A 343 17.14 12.90 4.02
N ASN A 344 17.56 14.16 4.27
CA ASN A 344 17.54 15.26 3.30
C ASN A 344 16.18 15.38 2.57
N GLN A 345 15.11 14.88 3.19
CA GLN A 345 13.72 14.91 2.71
C GLN A 345 13.52 14.23 1.35
N THR A 346 14.42 13.32 0.91
CA THR A 346 14.33 12.70 -0.41
C THR A 346 14.53 11.19 -0.43
N LYS A 347 15.14 10.61 0.61
CA LYS A 347 15.47 9.19 0.66
C LYS A 347 14.97 8.60 1.96
N PHE A 348 14.43 7.38 1.88
CA PHE A 348 14.00 6.64 3.06
C PHE A 348 15.15 5.83 3.66
N PHE A 349 15.15 5.74 4.98
CA PHE A 349 16.12 5.01 5.76
C PHE A 349 15.42 4.15 6.80
N MET A 350 16.04 3.03 7.12
CA MET A 350 15.66 2.15 8.21
C MET A 350 16.84 1.95 9.15
N PRO A 351 16.65 1.52 10.39
CA PRO A 351 17.74 1.19 11.29
C PRO A 351 18.60 0.05 10.74
N THR A 352 19.93 0.14 10.89
CA THR A 352 20.89 -0.94 10.51
C THR A 352 20.58 -2.22 11.25
N ASP A 353 20.35 -2.07 12.52
CA ASP A 353 19.84 -3.07 13.43
C ASP A 353 18.61 -2.43 14.08
N HIS A 354 17.43 -3.00 13.83
CA HIS A 354 16.22 -2.54 14.50
C HIS A 354 16.33 -2.58 16.03
N LEU A 355 17.47 -3.00 16.52
CA LEU A 355 17.85 -3.02 17.92
C LEU A 355 18.76 -1.87 18.34
N ASP A 356 19.27 -1.03 17.46
CA ASP A 356 20.18 0.06 17.84
C ASP A 356 19.52 1.43 17.74
N THR A 357 18.76 1.79 18.75
CA THR A 357 18.25 3.15 18.94
C THR A 357 19.21 4.04 19.75
N THR A 358 20.38 3.51 20.14
CA THR A 358 21.37 4.20 20.98
C THR A 358 22.56 4.73 20.20
N SER A 359 22.42 4.91 18.89
CA SER A 359 23.50 5.38 18.02
C SER A 359 24.13 6.67 18.58
N ALA A 360 25.44 6.63 18.76
CA ALA A 360 26.23 7.79 19.17
C ALA A 360 26.16 8.98 18.17
N ALA A 361 25.69 8.72 16.95
CA ALA A 361 25.51 9.72 15.91
C ALA A 361 24.20 10.51 16.06
N GLY A 362 23.31 10.12 17.00
CA GLY A 362 22.01 10.78 17.21
C GLY A 362 20.99 10.52 16.09
N ASP A 363 21.22 9.52 15.23
CA ASP A 363 20.34 9.12 14.13
C ASP A 363 19.43 7.92 14.48
N TYR A 364 19.49 7.46 15.72
CA TYR A 364 18.75 6.29 16.23
C TYR A 364 18.95 5.02 15.40
N GLY A 365 20.10 4.90 14.70
CA GLY A 365 20.43 3.78 13.84
C GLY A 365 19.82 3.83 12.44
N TYR A 366 19.08 4.85 12.04
CA TYR A 366 18.48 5.02 10.71
C TYR A 366 19.54 5.37 9.64
N ASN A 367 20.39 4.43 9.30
CA ASN A 367 21.54 4.62 8.42
C ASN A 367 21.51 3.71 7.17
N VAL A 368 20.54 2.80 7.04
CA VAL A 368 20.37 1.95 5.86
C VAL A 368 19.35 2.57 4.93
N GLN A 369 19.79 3.01 3.75
CA GLN A 369 18.87 3.51 2.73
C GLN A 369 17.96 2.37 2.25
N LYS A 370 16.64 2.63 2.20
CA LYS A 370 15.62 1.69 1.76
C LYS A 370 14.75 2.31 0.67
N VAL A 371 14.38 1.49 -0.31
CA VAL A 371 13.34 1.84 -1.30
C VAL A 371 12.06 1.13 -0.87
N PRO A 372 10.99 1.86 -0.53
CA PRO A 372 9.71 1.25 -0.16
C PRO A 372 9.14 0.39 -1.30
N ALA A 373 8.42 -0.67 -0.94
CA ALA A 373 7.71 -1.48 -1.92
C ALA A 373 6.58 -0.66 -2.58
N VAL A 374 6.46 -0.79 -3.89
CA VAL A 374 5.47 -0.05 -4.70
C VAL A 374 4.09 -0.72 -4.70
N GLY A 375 3.07 -0.02 -5.22
CA GLY A 375 1.72 -0.56 -5.40
C GLY A 375 0.83 -0.45 -4.15
N ARG A 376 1.25 0.32 -3.14
CA ARG A 376 0.48 0.56 -1.91
C ARG A 376 -0.37 1.80 -2.02
N LYS A 377 -1.55 1.74 -1.42
CA LYS A 377 -2.44 2.88 -1.22
C LYS A 377 -2.22 3.47 0.16
N ILE A 378 -2.32 4.79 0.28
CA ILE A 378 -1.96 5.50 1.50
C ILE A 378 -3.00 6.57 1.80
N LEU A 379 -3.51 6.54 3.03
CA LEU A 379 -4.29 7.65 3.59
C LEU A 379 -3.57 8.13 4.85
N MET A 380 -2.80 9.20 4.76
CA MET A 380 -2.19 9.84 5.92
C MET A 380 -3.15 10.88 6.48
N MET A 381 -3.49 10.75 7.75
CA MET A 381 -4.45 11.63 8.43
C MET A 381 -3.76 12.37 9.57
N GLN A 382 -3.73 13.69 9.49
CA GLN A 382 -3.11 14.51 10.52
C GLN A 382 -3.91 15.79 10.79
N ASN A 383 -3.83 16.29 12.02
CA ASN A 383 -4.51 17.50 12.45
C ASN A 383 -3.58 18.72 12.42
N THR A 384 -4.07 19.84 11.91
CA THR A 384 -3.29 21.08 11.74
C THR A 384 -2.95 21.77 13.05
N ASN A 385 -3.72 21.52 14.12
CA ASN A 385 -3.51 22.06 15.46
C ASN A 385 -2.94 21.02 16.43
N ASP A 386 -2.35 19.93 15.90
CA ASP A 386 -1.69 18.93 16.72
C ASP A 386 -0.44 19.55 17.39
N ASN A 387 -0.44 19.57 18.73
CA ASN A 387 0.64 20.12 19.56
C ASN A 387 1.56 19.02 20.15
N VAL A 388 1.30 17.76 19.85
CA VAL A 388 2.12 16.61 20.26
C VAL A 388 3.05 16.22 19.10
N ILE A 389 2.47 16.03 17.90
CA ILE A 389 3.19 15.77 16.64
C ILE A 389 2.88 16.93 15.68
N PRO A 390 3.79 17.93 15.57
CA PRO A 390 3.48 19.17 14.84
C PRO A 390 3.19 18.94 13.36
N TYR A 391 2.02 19.38 12.88
CA TYR A 391 1.57 19.19 11.50
C TYR A 391 2.59 19.66 10.44
N ASN A 392 3.19 20.82 10.67
CA ASN A 392 4.18 21.42 9.75
C ASN A 392 5.60 20.87 9.96
N GLY A 393 5.74 19.84 10.78
CA GLY A 393 7.04 19.35 11.23
C GLY A 393 7.61 20.19 12.37
N GLY A 394 8.77 19.80 12.85
CA GLY A 394 9.41 20.40 14.01
C GLY A 394 9.53 19.42 15.17
N SER A 395 9.87 19.96 16.36
CA SER A 395 10.10 19.13 17.54
C SER A 395 8.78 18.66 18.17
N GLY A 396 8.64 17.37 18.40
CA GLY A 396 7.55 16.75 19.12
C GLY A 396 8.02 15.45 19.78
N VAL A 397 7.55 15.13 20.98
CA VAL A 397 7.88 13.91 21.75
C VAL A 397 9.38 13.55 21.77
N GLY A 398 10.25 14.56 21.78
CA GLY A 398 11.71 14.36 21.84
C GLY A 398 12.42 14.15 20.52
N ILE A 399 11.71 14.18 19.39
CA ILE A 399 12.30 14.02 18.05
C ILE A 399 11.86 15.15 17.09
N GLN A 400 12.59 15.29 15.99
CA GLN A 400 12.24 16.20 14.90
C GLN A 400 11.44 15.49 13.83
N PHE A 401 10.25 15.98 13.51
CA PHE A 401 9.40 15.49 12.43
C PHE A 401 9.56 16.33 11.17
N ILE A 402 9.37 15.73 10.00
CA ILE A 402 9.08 16.45 8.76
C ILE A 402 7.59 16.78 8.71
N GLY A 403 7.17 17.74 7.87
CA GLY A 403 5.74 18.09 7.78
C GLY A 403 4.88 16.92 7.27
N ALA A 404 3.63 16.83 7.73
CA ALA A 404 2.71 15.75 7.38
C ALA A 404 2.40 15.70 5.88
N ARG A 405 2.14 16.85 5.24
CA ARG A 405 1.97 16.93 3.79
C ARG A 405 3.22 16.46 3.04
N LEU A 406 4.39 16.92 3.48
CA LEU A 406 5.66 16.50 2.91
C LEU A 406 5.87 14.99 3.07
N SER A 407 5.51 14.41 4.22
CA SER A 407 5.54 12.96 4.46
C SER A 407 4.71 12.21 3.42
N THR A 408 3.47 12.63 3.20
CA THR A 408 2.59 12.03 2.19
C THR A 408 3.13 12.22 0.76
N TYR A 409 3.66 13.40 0.46
CA TYR A 409 4.29 13.65 -0.84
C TYR A 409 5.48 12.72 -1.10
N ARG A 410 6.32 12.46 -0.09
CA ARG A 410 7.43 11.50 -0.20
C ARG A 410 6.93 10.07 -0.40
N MET A 411 5.86 9.67 0.28
CA MET A 411 5.19 8.40 0.03
C MET A 411 4.68 8.32 -1.42
N ALA A 412 4.03 9.39 -1.90
CA ALA A 412 3.55 9.46 -3.29
C ALA A 412 4.69 9.31 -4.30
N GLN A 413 5.82 10.00 -4.09
CA GLN A 413 7.00 9.87 -4.95
C GLN A 413 7.57 8.44 -4.95
N ALA A 414 7.60 7.78 -3.79
CA ALA A 414 8.02 6.38 -3.70
C ALA A 414 7.09 5.43 -4.46
N MET A 415 5.80 5.78 -4.56
CA MET A 415 4.80 5.03 -5.35
C MET A 415 4.83 5.40 -6.84
N GLY A 416 5.66 6.35 -7.27
CA GLY A 416 5.85 6.71 -8.68
C GLY A 416 5.25 8.07 -9.08
N TRP A 417 4.78 8.89 -8.14
CA TRP A 417 4.33 10.24 -8.43
C TRP A 417 5.47 11.12 -8.94
N VAL A 418 5.30 11.72 -10.12
CA VAL A 418 6.31 12.57 -10.77
C VAL A 418 5.95 14.06 -10.73
N GLY A 419 4.75 14.40 -10.26
CA GLY A 419 4.32 15.79 -10.09
C GLY A 419 4.88 16.46 -8.85
N GLY A 420 4.60 17.75 -8.67
CA GLY A 420 4.91 18.51 -7.46
C GLY A 420 4.07 18.07 -6.25
N GLU A 421 4.42 18.60 -5.08
CA GLU A 421 3.60 18.47 -3.89
C GLU A 421 2.25 19.15 -4.11
N GLN A 422 1.16 18.50 -3.69
CA GLN A 422 -0.18 19.08 -3.74
C GLN A 422 -0.30 20.18 -2.68
N THR A 423 -0.55 21.41 -3.11
CA THR A 423 -0.65 22.58 -2.23
C THR A 423 -2.08 23.08 -2.04
N ASN A 424 -2.97 22.75 -2.96
CA ASN A 424 -4.38 23.13 -2.91
C ASN A 424 -5.18 21.95 -2.34
N GLY A 425 -5.65 22.10 -1.11
CA GLY A 425 -6.53 21.11 -0.48
C GLY A 425 -7.97 21.29 -0.94
N GLU A 426 -8.65 20.18 -1.20
CA GLU A 426 -10.08 20.11 -1.49
C GLU A 426 -10.86 19.84 -0.19
N THR A 427 -11.98 20.51 0.01
CA THR A 427 -12.79 20.31 1.22
C THR A 427 -13.46 18.93 1.19
N TYR A 428 -13.28 18.16 2.26
CA TYR A 428 -13.97 16.88 2.40
C TYR A 428 -15.43 17.10 2.81
N GLN A 429 -16.36 16.61 2.01
CA GLN A 429 -17.81 16.79 2.22
C GLN A 429 -18.18 18.26 2.53
N GLY A 430 -17.51 19.20 1.86
CA GLY A 430 -17.74 20.61 2.03
C GLY A 430 -17.30 21.22 3.38
N ASP A 431 -16.67 20.47 4.22
CA ASP A 431 -16.15 20.93 5.49
C ASP A 431 -14.79 21.61 5.32
N ALA A 432 -14.76 22.92 5.42
CA ALA A 432 -13.53 23.71 5.33
C ALA A 432 -12.50 23.41 6.44
N SER A 433 -12.91 22.70 7.48
CA SER A 433 -12.00 22.26 8.55
C SER A 433 -11.27 20.97 8.23
N THR A 434 -11.62 20.29 7.12
CA THR A 434 -11.00 19.03 6.69
C THR A 434 -10.67 19.11 5.20
N LEU A 435 -9.38 19.19 4.91
CA LEU A 435 -8.84 19.33 3.55
C LEU A 435 -8.15 18.04 3.10
N LEU A 436 -8.39 17.65 1.85
CA LEU A 436 -7.75 16.51 1.22
C LEU A 436 -6.78 16.98 0.14
N TYR A 437 -5.56 16.44 0.17
CA TYR A 437 -4.54 16.62 -0.87
C TYR A 437 -4.34 15.27 -1.54
N ARG A 438 -4.81 15.15 -2.78
CA ARG A 438 -4.92 13.88 -3.48
C ARG A 438 -3.88 13.78 -4.60
N TYR A 439 -3.26 12.61 -4.73
CA TYR A 439 -2.30 12.29 -5.78
C TYR A 439 -2.92 11.29 -6.73
N ASN A 440 -2.94 11.61 -8.01
CA ASN A 440 -3.56 10.79 -9.05
C ASN A 440 -2.57 9.76 -9.59
N PHE A 441 -2.86 8.49 -9.37
CA PHE A 441 -2.12 7.36 -9.91
C PHE A 441 -3.00 6.55 -10.86
N ASN A 442 -2.51 6.24 -12.05
CA ASN A 442 -3.19 5.38 -13.02
C ASN A 442 -4.68 5.72 -13.25
N GLY A 443 -5.02 7.01 -13.18
CA GLY A 443 -6.40 7.47 -13.30
C GLY A 443 -7.21 7.46 -12.00
N ASN A 444 -6.68 6.97 -10.88
CA ASN A 444 -7.32 7.03 -9.57
C ASN A 444 -6.63 8.07 -8.66
N GLN A 445 -7.30 9.19 -8.41
CA GLN A 445 -6.77 10.27 -7.56
C GLN A 445 -6.97 10.03 -6.06
N ASN A 446 -7.52 8.89 -5.67
CA ASN A 446 -7.76 8.54 -4.26
C ASN A 446 -6.78 7.49 -3.72
N GLU A 447 -5.84 7.01 -4.52
CA GLU A 447 -4.87 5.99 -4.06
C GLU A 447 -3.90 6.52 -3.01
N ILE A 448 -3.49 7.79 -3.11
CA ILE A 448 -2.66 8.43 -2.10
C ILE A 448 -3.29 9.76 -1.73
N VAL A 449 -3.65 9.88 -0.47
CA VAL A 449 -4.39 11.01 0.07
C VAL A 449 -3.76 11.47 1.38
N HIS A 450 -3.58 12.76 1.51
CA HIS A 450 -3.33 13.42 2.79
C HIS A 450 -4.60 14.10 3.27
N CYS A 451 -5.06 13.76 4.46
CA CYS A 451 -6.15 14.41 5.15
C CYS A 451 -5.59 15.37 6.22
N ALA A 452 -5.84 16.66 6.05
CA ALA A 452 -5.55 17.70 7.02
C ALA A 452 -6.84 18.16 7.70
N SER A 453 -7.03 17.80 8.97
CA SER A 453 -8.17 18.25 9.76
C SER A 453 -7.73 19.30 10.80
N ASN A 454 -8.64 20.12 11.33
CA ASN A 454 -8.29 21.21 12.24
C ASN A 454 -8.26 20.81 13.72
N GLY A 455 -8.33 19.51 14.04
CA GLY A 455 -8.25 19.00 15.41
C GLY A 455 -6.85 19.11 16.05
N GLY A 456 -6.77 18.75 17.32
CA GLY A 456 -5.52 18.51 18.06
C GLY A 456 -5.05 17.06 17.89
N HIS A 457 -4.26 16.53 18.85
CA HIS A 457 -3.76 15.14 18.82
C HIS A 457 -4.89 14.14 19.14
N ALA A 458 -5.89 14.05 18.27
CA ALA A 458 -7.08 13.22 18.44
C ALA A 458 -7.74 12.90 17.09
N ILE A 459 -8.61 11.91 17.07
CA ILE A 459 -9.40 11.51 15.90
C ILE A 459 -10.77 12.19 16.02
N ASN A 460 -11.26 12.78 14.93
CA ASN A 460 -12.58 13.41 14.88
C ASN A 460 -13.52 12.68 13.92
N ALA A 461 -14.81 13.05 13.94
CA ALA A 461 -15.85 12.39 13.16
C ALA A 461 -15.61 12.40 11.64
N LYS A 462 -15.02 13.48 11.09
CA LYS A 462 -14.70 13.55 9.66
C LYS A 462 -13.56 12.60 9.27
N MET A 463 -12.56 12.47 10.14
CA MET A 463 -11.51 11.47 9.95
C MET A 463 -12.08 10.05 9.99
N ILE A 464 -13.01 9.77 10.89
CA ILE A 464 -13.69 8.45 10.97
C ILE A 464 -14.44 8.15 9.67
N SER A 465 -15.29 9.09 9.20
CA SER A 465 -16.07 8.91 7.97
C SER A 465 -15.17 8.72 6.74
N LEU A 466 -14.09 9.50 6.63
CA LEU A 466 -13.14 9.38 5.53
C LEU A 466 -12.38 8.04 5.57
N PHE A 467 -11.98 7.61 6.76
CA PHE A 467 -11.29 6.33 6.95
C PHE A 467 -12.17 5.17 6.51
N GLU A 468 -13.41 5.12 6.99
CA GLU A 468 -14.39 4.10 6.64
C GLU A 468 -14.59 4.04 5.12
N GLU A 469 -15.01 5.15 4.52
CA GLU A 469 -15.29 5.22 3.08
C GLU A 469 -14.08 4.80 2.24
N TRP A 470 -12.89 5.28 2.59
CA TRP A 470 -11.70 5.02 1.81
C TRP A 470 -11.18 3.59 1.96
N VAL A 471 -11.22 3.04 3.18
CA VAL A 471 -10.76 1.66 3.44
C VAL A 471 -11.72 0.64 2.85
N GLU A 472 -13.05 0.83 3.01
CA GLU A 472 -14.07 -0.08 2.47
C GLU A 472 -14.11 -0.07 0.93
N SER A 473 -13.74 1.04 0.30
CA SER A 473 -13.62 1.13 -1.16
C SER A 473 -12.25 0.69 -1.72
N ASP A 474 -11.42 0.04 -0.93
CA ASP A 474 -10.05 -0.32 -1.32
C ASP A 474 -9.22 0.88 -1.81
N GLY A 475 -9.39 2.06 -1.19
CA GLY A 475 -8.71 3.30 -1.58
C GLY A 475 -9.11 3.82 -2.96
N GLN A 476 -10.35 3.66 -3.35
CA GLN A 476 -10.85 4.06 -4.66
C GLN A 476 -11.84 5.22 -4.62
N THR A 477 -12.67 5.26 -3.60
CA THR A 477 -13.77 6.21 -3.51
C THR A 477 -13.58 7.18 -2.36
N ILE A 478 -13.78 8.45 -2.61
CA ILE A 478 -14.02 9.50 -1.61
C ILE A 478 -15.15 10.36 -2.15
N THR A 479 -16.24 10.43 -1.42
CA THR A 479 -17.39 11.23 -1.79
C THR A 479 -17.14 12.69 -1.44
N MET A 480 -16.74 13.47 -2.41
CA MET A 480 -16.55 14.91 -2.28
C MET A 480 -17.88 15.61 -2.49
N THR A 481 -18.69 15.70 -1.44
CA THR A 481 -19.86 16.57 -1.51
C THR A 481 -19.41 18.01 -1.28
N SER A 482 -19.57 18.84 -2.29
CA SER A 482 -19.48 20.28 -2.07
C SER A 482 -20.56 20.73 -1.09
N PRO A 483 -20.30 21.80 -0.28
CA PRO A 483 -21.37 22.38 0.52
C PRO A 483 -22.53 22.73 -0.39
N SER A 484 -23.70 22.22 -0.05
CA SER A 484 -24.94 22.65 -0.68
C SER A 484 -25.20 24.10 -0.29
N ASN A 485 -24.96 25.01 -1.23
CA ASN A 485 -25.27 26.41 -1.03
C ASN A 485 -26.68 26.71 -1.53
N THR A 486 -27.34 27.68 -0.91
CA THR A 486 -28.61 28.19 -1.37
C THR A 486 -28.40 29.59 -1.91
N TYR A 487 -28.73 29.79 -3.19
CA TYR A 487 -28.64 31.06 -3.88
C TYR A 487 -30.00 31.62 -4.13
N ASN A 488 -30.18 32.93 -3.96
CA ASN A 488 -31.41 33.62 -4.24
C ASN A 488 -31.20 34.62 -5.38
N ILE A 489 -31.97 34.47 -6.42
CA ILE A 489 -31.95 35.32 -7.63
C ILE A 489 -33.31 35.87 -7.87
N ASN A 490 -33.45 37.20 -7.87
CA ASN A 490 -34.65 37.84 -8.29
C ASN A 490 -34.72 37.80 -9.84
N ALA A 491 -35.86 37.41 -10.39
CA ALA A 491 -36.12 37.34 -11.82
C ALA A 491 -37.33 38.23 -12.18
N GLY A 492 -37.04 39.37 -12.76
CA GLY A 492 -38.03 40.32 -13.28
C GLY A 492 -38.04 40.37 -14.78
N ALA A 493 -39.04 41.07 -15.37
CA ALA A 493 -39.09 41.38 -16.79
C ALA A 493 -39.69 42.79 -16.99
N VAL A 494 -39.11 43.55 -17.90
CA VAL A 494 -39.61 44.89 -18.29
C VAL A 494 -40.10 44.92 -19.74
N ASN A 495 -39.79 43.88 -20.50
CA ASN A 495 -40.21 43.70 -21.89
C ASN A 495 -40.18 42.22 -22.26
N ALA A 496 -40.53 41.89 -23.51
CA ALA A 496 -40.61 40.52 -24.02
C ALA A 496 -39.26 39.91 -24.45
N ASN A 497 -38.15 40.65 -24.32
CA ASN A 497 -36.86 40.20 -24.86
C ASN A 497 -35.95 39.57 -23.79
N HIS A 498 -36.08 40.00 -22.52
CA HIS A 498 -35.13 39.63 -21.50
C HIS A 498 -35.77 39.41 -20.13
N TYR A 499 -35.27 38.42 -19.38
CA TYR A 499 -35.35 38.45 -17.92
C TYR A 499 -34.25 39.33 -17.37
N ILE A 500 -34.57 40.14 -16.38
CA ILE A 500 -33.59 40.89 -15.62
C ILE A 500 -33.37 40.16 -14.32
N LEU A 501 -32.16 39.60 -14.15
CA LEU A 501 -31.80 38.89 -12.94
C LEU A 501 -30.95 39.77 -12.00
N SER A 502 -31.11 39.57 -10.70
CA SER A 502 -30.23 40.15 -9.68
C SER A 502 -30.13 39.22 -8.46
N GLY A 503 -28.92 39.02 -7.96
CA GLY A 503 -28.66 38.15 -6.82
C GLY A 503 -27.21 37.68 -6.77
N THR A 504 -27.01 36.49 -6.25
CA THR A 504 -25.69 35.85 -6.19
C THR A 504 -25.79 34.39 -6.63
N ASP A 505 -24.75 33.90 -7.24
CA ASP A 505 -24.54 32.47 -7.54
C ASP A 505 -23.18 32.00 -7.02
N ARG A 506 -22.73 30.84 -7.45
CA ARG A 506 -21.45 30.28 -6.99
C ARG A 506 -20.23 31.12 -7.40
N ASN A 507 -20.34 31.89 -8.47
CA ASN A 507 -19.29 32.78 -8.99
C ASN A 507 -19.37 34.22 -8.44
N GLY A 508 -20.38 34.53 -7.63
CA GLY A 508 -20.55 35.83 -7.03
C GLY A 508 -21.80 36.56 -7.50
N SER A 509 -21.71 37.87 -7.88
CA SER A 509 -22.87 38.69 -8.24
C SER A 509 -23.43 38.32 -9.61
N VAL A 510 -24.73 38.09 -9.64
CA VAL A 510 -25.52 37.90 -10.86
C VAL A 510 -26.34 39.16 -11.08
N SER A 511 -26.21 39.82 -12.23
CA SER A 511 -27.02 41.01 -12.57
C SER A 511 -27.13 41.24 -14.07
N GLY A 512 -28.25 41.78 -14.52
CA GLY A 512 -28.46 42.21 -15.91
C GLY A 512 -29.45 41.37 -16.70
N ASN A 513 -29.39 41.51 -18.04
CA ASN A 513 -30.28 40.84 -18.98
C ASN A 513 -29.80 39.43 -19.28
N ASP A 514 -30.60 38.43 -18.96
CA ASP A 514 -30.37 37.01 -19.21
C ASP A 514 -28.94 36.50 -18.83
N PRO A 515 -28.40 36.90 -17.66
CA PRO A 515 -27.04 36.53 -17.30
C PRO A 515 -26.92 34.99 -17.08
N VAL A 516 -25.71 34.49 -17.26
CA VAL A 516 -25.38 33.11 -16.87
C VAL A 516 -25.45 32.97 -15.34
N VAL A 517 -26.09 31.92 -14.90
CA VAL A 517 -26.13 31.53 -13.47
C VAL A 517 -25.34 30.25 -13.29
N THR A 518 -24.39 30.22 -12.35
CA THR A 518 -23.57 29.05 -12.11
C THR A 518 -23.90 28.46 -10.75
N VAL A 519 -24.13 27.14 -10.70
CA VAL A 519 -24.35 26.36 -9.49
C VAL A 519 -23.54 25.08 -9.58
N GLN A 520 -23.27 24.44 -8.43
CA GLN A 520 -22.68 23.10 -8.39
C GLN A 520 -23.78 22.07 -8.12
N ALA A 521 -23.58 20.84 -8.59
CA ALA A 521 -24.47 19.75 -8.25
C ALA A 521 -24.60 19.62 -6.72
N GLY A 522 -25.84 19.62 -6.21
CA GLY A 522 -26.15 19.67 -4.77
C GLY A 522 -26.57 21.04 -4.26
N ASP A 523 -26.30 22.13 -5.01
CA ASP A 523 -26.77 23.47 -4.65
C ASP A 523 -28.30 23.60 -4.81
N THR A 524 -28.87 24.57 -4.11
CA THR A 524 -30.25 25.01 -4.30
C THR A 524 -30.25 26.42 -4.86
N ILE A 525 -30.96 26.62 -5.99
CA ILE A 525 -31.18 27.95 -6.55
C ILE A 525 -32.64 28.30 -6.46
N ASN A 526 -32.92 29.46 -5.87
CA ASN A 526 -34.25 30.03 -5.74
C ASN A 526 -34.39 31.20 -6.70
N PHE A 527 -35.24 31.06 -7.74
CA PHE A 527 -35.64 32.19 -8.54
C PHE A 527 -36.90 32.81 -7.93
N VAL A 528 -36.76 34.02 -7.41
CA VAL A 528 -37.88 34.82 -6.93
C VAL A 528 -38.43 35.57 -8.12
N VAL A 529 -39.43 34.98 -8.76
CA VAL A 529 -40.01 35.48 -10.01
C VAL A 529 -41.02 36.59 -9.73
N ASN A 530 -40.85 37.72 -10.39
CA ASN A 530 -41.79 38.80 -10.47
C ASN A 530 -41.80 39.33 -11.91
N ALA A 531 -42.43 38.58 -12.81
CA ALA A 531 -42.39 38.78 -14.27
C ALA A 531 -43.77 38.55 -14.88
N ALA A 532 -44.70 39.48 -14.58
CA ALA A 532 -46.09 39.36 -15.04
C ALA A 532 -46.17 39.21 -16.58
N GLY A 533 -46.88 38.19 -17.07
CA GLY A 533 -47.00 37.86 -18.49
C GLY A 533 -45.83 37.05 -19.06
N HIS A 534 -44.80 36.71 -18.25
CA HIS A 534 -43.62 35.98 -18.71
C HIS A 534 -43.43 34.71 -17.88
N PRO A 535 -44.08 33.60 -18.27
CA PRO A 535 -43.97 32.32 -17.52
C PRO A 535 -42.54 31.80 -17.48
N PHE A 536 -41.98 31.62 -16.28
CA PHE A 536 -40.58 31.22 -16.00
C PHE A 536 -40.45 29.71 -15.84
N TYR A 537 -39.65 29.10 -16.67
CA TYR A 537 -39.38 27.66 -16.64
C TYR A 537 -37.87 27.38 -16.49
N ILE A 538 -37.51 26.30 -15.80
CA ILE A 538 -36.17 25.73 -15.86
C ILE A 538 -36.20 24.50 -16.77
N LYS A 539 -35.35 24.49 -17.82
CA LYS A 539 -35.41 23.52 -18.91
C LYS A 539 -34.05 22.90 -19.24
N THR A 540 -34.10 21.76 -19.91
CA THR A 540 -32.91 21.08 -20.48
C THR A 540 -32.54 21.62 -21.88
N SER A 541 -33.40 22.38 -22.51
CA SER A 541 -33.16 23.01 -23.82
C SER A 541 -34.00 24.29 -24.01
N VAL A 542 -33.56 25.16 -24.91
CA VAL A 542 -34.23 26.43 -25.22
C VAL A 542 -35.43 26.15 -26.12
N THR A 543 -36.61 25.98 -25.53
CA THR A 543 -37.85 25.68 -26.25
C THR A 543 -39.04 26.45 -25.67
N GLY A 544 -40.00 26.84 -26.52
CA GLY A 544 -41.25 27.44 -26.08
C GLY A 544 -42.19 26.43 -25.40
N GLY A 545 -43.31 26.94 -24.86
CA GLY A 545 -44.30 26.11 -24.18
C GLY A 545 -43.78 25.47 -22.88
N SER A 546 -44.35 24.34 -22.49
CA SER A 546 -44.05 23.62 -21.25
C SER A 546 -43.20 22.37 -21.44
N SER A 547 -42.68 22.08 -22.63
CA SER A 547 -41.83 20.94 -22.92
C SER A 547 -40.42 21.13 -22.37
N ASN A 548 -39.68 19.99 -22.22
CA ASN A 548 -38.26 19.96 -21.83
C ASN A 548 -37.96 20.60 -20.47
N GLN A 549 -38.90 20.56 -19.53
CA GLN A 549 -38.62 20.96 -18.15
C GLN A 549 -37.61 19.99 -17.53
N VAL A 550 -36.77 20.48 -16.61
CA VAL A 550 -35.87 19.61 -15.85
C VAL A 550 -36.67 18.60 -15.04
N SER A 551 -36.25 17.34 -15.11
CA SER A 551 -36.83 16.21 -14.39
C SER A 551 -35.87 15.59 -13.36
N THR A 552 -34.63 16.10 -13.31
CA THR A 552 -33.58 15.68 -12.36
C THR A 552 -33.38 16.77 -11.31
N GLY A 553 -32.98 16.35 -10.10
CA GLY A 553 -33.00 17.20 -8.91
C GLY A 553 -34.43 17.38 -8.39
N THR A 554 -34.61 18.29 -7.45
CA THR A 554 -35.93 18.56 -6.84
C THR A 554 -36.37 19.96 -7.16
N ILE A 555 -37.52 20.08 -7.83
CA ILE A 555 -38.20 21.37 -8.07
C ILE A 555 -39.25 21.61 -7.00
N THR A 556 -39.23 22.78 -6.38
CA THR A 556 -40.25 23.26 -5.45
C THR A 556 -40.83 24.56 -6.01
N GLY A 557 -42.13 24.70 -5.99
CA GLY A 557 -42.84 25.75 -6.67
C GLY A 557 -43.40 25.30 -8.03
N THR A 558 -44.01 26.21 -8.77
CA THR A 558 -44.70 25.86 -10.02
C THR A 558 -43.86 26.32 -11.22
N GLN A 559 -43.49 25.38 -12.07
CA GLN A 559 -42.89 25.68 -13.38
C GLN A 559 -43.86 26.51 -14.21
N GLY A 560 -43.36 27.58 -14.83
CA GLY A 560 -44.21 28.51 -15.57
C GLY A 560 -44.85 29.59 -14.68
N THR A 561 -44.40 29.75 -13.46
CA THR A 561 -44.84 30.85 -12.60
C THR A 561 -44.47 32.20 -13.20
N THR A 562 -45.34 33.21 -13.03
CA THR A 562 -45.04 34.62 -13.32
C THR A 562 -44.84 35.44 -12.04
N SER A 563 -45.12 34.84 -10.87
CA SER A 563 -44.95 35.46 -9.55
C SER A 563 -44.75 34.37 -8.52
N GLY A 564 -43.81 34.55 -7.60
CA GLY A 564 -43.48 33.60 -6.54
C GLY A 564 -42.12 32.96 -6.71
N THR A 565 -41.77 32.00 -5.86
CA THR A 565 -40.45 31.35 -5.90
C THR A 565 -40.50 30.01 -6.61
N LEU A 566 -39.62 29.83 -7.60
CA LEU A 566 -39.31 28.56 -8.23
C LEU A 566 -37.92 28.14 -7.73
N SER A 567 -37.86 27.08 -6.94
CA SER A 567 -36.64 26.55 -6.37
C SER A 567 -36.22 25.27 -7.09
N TRP A 568 -34.92 25.14 -7.38
CA TRP A 568 -34.31 23.92 -7.93
C TRP A 568 -33.13 23.47 -7.05
N ASN A 569 -33.29 22.35 -6.36
CA ASN A 569 -32.20 21.67 -5.73
C ASN A 569 -31.54 20.74 -6.75
N THR A 570 -30.25 20.92 -6.99
CA THR A 570 -29.49 20.23 -8.04
C THR A 570 -28.83 18.93 -7.58
N THR A 571 -29.22 18.38 -6.43
CA THR A 571 -28.73 17.05 -5.96
C THR A 571 -29.09 15.98 -7.00
N GLY A 572 -28.07 15.25 -7.47
CA GLY A 572 -28.24 14.21 -8.50
C GLY A 572 -28.41 14.73 -9.93
N VAL A 573 -28.26 16.03 -10.14
CA VAL A 573 -28.24 16.63 -11.48
C VAL A 573 -26.85 16.49 -12.07
N SER A 574 -26.75 15.99 -13.31
CA SER A 574 -25.48 15.87 -14.03
C SER A 574 -24.89 17.24 -14.36
N PRO A 575 -23.56 17.44 -14.28
CA PRO A 575 -22.92 18.63 -14.81
C PRO A 575 -23.30 18.90 -16.26
N GLY A 576 -23.57 20.18 -16.58
CA GLY A 576 -24.02 20.58 -17.92
C GLY A 576 -24.70 21.94 -17.95
N THR A 577 -25.21 22.31 -19.11
CA THR A 577 -25.93 23.57 -19.31
C THR A 577 -27.43 23.32 -19.36
N TYR A 578 -28.15 24.01 -18.51
CA TYR A 578 -29.60 24.11 -18.43
C TYR A 578 -30.01 25.54 -18.70
N TYR A 579 -31.31 25.81 -18.77
CA TYR A 579 -31.79 27.13 -19.20
C TYR A 579 -32.97 27.57 -18.34
N TYR A 580 -33.02 28.85 -18.00
CA TYR A 580 -34.26 29.50 -17.61
C TYR A 580 -34.87 30.19 -18.85
N VAL A 581 -36.17 29.98 -19.08
CA VAL A 581 -36.82 30.27 -20.35
C VAL A 581 -38.21 30.90 -20.13
N CYS A 582 -38.52 31.96 -20.85
CA CYS A 582 -39.90 32.42 -21.00
C CYS A 582 -40.61 31.57 -22.06
N SER A 583 -41.65 30.83 -21.68
CA SER A 583 -42.34 29.94 -22.61
C SER A 583 -43.02 30.65 -23.77
N PHE A 584 -43.36 31.93 -23.65
CA PHE A 584 -44.02 32.72 -24.67
C PHE A 584 -43.04 33.48 -25.59
N HIS A 585 -41.90 33.93 -25.02
CA HIS A 585 -41.02 34.87 -25.72
C HIS A 585 -39.62 34.29 -26.01
N VAL A 586 -39.46 32.96 -25.99
CA VAL A 586 -38.20 32.31 -26.34
C VAL A 586 -37.69 32.70 -27.73
N ALA A 587 -38.58 32.87 -28.70
CA ALA A 587 -38.23 33.28 -30.06
C ALA A 587 -37.70 34.73 -30.15
N LEU A 588 -37.94 35.54 -29.12
CA LEU A 588 -37.41 36.91 -29.01
C LEU A 588 -36.10 36.97 -28.20
N GLY A 589 -35.58 35.83 -27.76
CA GLY A 589 -34.34 35.75 -27.02
C GLY A 589 -34.48 35.75 -25.49
N MET A 590 -35.71 35.69 -24.95
CA MET A 590 -35.94 35.75 -23.50
C MET A 590 -35.65 34.42 -22.81
N TYR A 591 -34.34 34.12 -22.62
CA TYR A 591 -33.81 32.96 -21.90
C TYR A 591 -32.35 33.21 -21.52
N GLY A 592 -31.87 32.51 -20.49
CA GLY A 592 -30.46 32.48 -20.14
C GLY A 592 -30.03 31.11 -19.68
N SER A 593 -28.73 30.94 -19.41
CA SER A 593 -28.14 29.66 -19.09
C SER A 593 -27.99 29.48 -17.58
N ILE A 594 -28.18 28.24 -17.11
CA ILE A 594 -27.80 27.75 -15.79
C ILE A 594 -26.71 26.68 -16.00
N VAL A 595 -25.51 26.96 -15.56
CA VAL A 595 -24.38 26.01 -15.64
C VAL A 595 -24.29 25.25 -14.35
N VAL A 596 -24.50 23.93 -14.37
CA VAL A 596 -24.28 23.01 -13.25
C VAL A 596 -22.89 22.43 -13.43
N THR A 597 -22.00 22.61 -12.43
CA THR A 597 -20.60 22.11 -12.41
C THR A 597 -20.43 20.93 -11.49
#